data_29be5d385d4b42b29aef54df74b53c45
#
_entry.id   29be5d385d4b42b29aef54df74b53c45
#
_cell.length_a   1.000
_cell.length_b   1.000
_cell.length_c   1.000
_cell.angle_alpha   90.00
_cell.angle_beta   90.00
_cell.angle_gamma   90.00
#
_symmetry.space_group_name_H-M   'P 1'
#
loop_
_entity.id
_entity.type
_entity.pdbx_description
1 polymer ?
#
loop_
_entity_poly.entity_id
_entity_poly.type
_entity_poly.pdbx_seq_one_letter_code
_entity_poly.pdbx_strand_id
1 'polypeptide(L)'
;VWYSPDNFEDNGYEVPKTMEELLSLTKQMASDGNTPWCIGLESGGATGWPATDWMEEIMLRTHPPSVYDQWVSNEMPFNDQKVIDAMEFFGTFALNDDFVAGGSKAVATTGFRDSPKGLFTSPPQCMMHRQASFIPAFFPEGVEAGVDYDFFYFPAYSSKDLGRPVLGAGTVITATNNDPATTELMKFLMHPEAHERFMGKGGFLTPHKGVDKSKYASDTFRGLHDILVGATTFRFDGSDLMPGAVGAGSFWTGMVDYTNGKSAKDVADAIQSSWDAIK
;
A
#
# COMPACT_ATOMS: atom_id res chain seq x y z
N VAL A 1 -5.38 3.06 4.38
CA VAL A 1 -5.78 1.96 5.28
C VAL A 1 -7.27 1.80 5.20
N TRP A 2 -7.72 0.57 4.97
CA TRP A 2 -9.11 0.17 4.88
C TRP A 2 -9.59 -0.38 6.21
N TYR A 3 -10.84 -0.14 6.56
CA TYR A 3 -11.47 -0.59 7.81
C TYR A 3 -12.99 -0.70 7.63
N SER A 4 -13.67 -1.37 8.55
CA SER A 4 -15.12 -1.35 8.65
C SER A 4 -15.55 -0.28 9.66
N PRO A 5 -16.38 0.70 9.25
CA PRO A 5 -16.91 1.72 10.17
C PRO A 5 -17.64 1.09 11.35
N ASP A 6 -18.50 0.09 11.11
CA ASP A 6 -19.25 -0.62 12.17
C ASP A 6 -18.32 -1.26 13.19
N ASN A 7 -17.24 -1.96 12.72
CA ASN A 7 -16.29 -2.58 13.65
C ASN A 7 -15.57 -1.53 14.52
N PHE A 8 -15.31 -0.35 13.98
CA PHE A 8 -14.71 0.75 14.73
C PHE A 8 -15.70 1.34 15.74
N GLU A 9 -16.95 1.59 15.33
CA GLU A 9 -18.00 2.14 16.19
C GLU A 9 -18.34 1.18 17.35
N ASP A 10 -18.53 -0.11 17.06
CA ASP A 10 -18.85 -1.14 18.05
C ASP A 10 -17.77 -1.28 19.14
N ASN A 11 -16.52 -0.99 18.81
CA ASN A 11 -15.38 -1.06 19.73
C ASN A 11 -14.93 0.31 20.26
N GLY A 12 -15.56 1.41 19.83
CA GLY A 12 -15.20 2.77 20.25
C GLY A 12 -13.83 3.24 19.74
N TYR A 13 -13.41 2.77 18.56
CA TYR A 13 -12.15 3.16 17.94
C TYR A 13 -12.34 4.42 17.09
N GLU A 14 -11.37 5.32 17.16
CA GLU A 14 -11.32 6.52 16.32
C GLU A 14 -10.30 6.36 15.19
N VAL A 15 -10.62 6.92 14.03
CA VAL A 15 -9.70 6.95 12.89
C VAL A 15 -8.45 7.77 13.23
N PRO A 16 -7.24 7.18 13.20
CA PRO A 16 -6.01 7.86 13.57
C PRO A 16 -5.60 8.89 12.53
N LYS A 17 -5.12 10.05 12.97
CA LYS A 17 -4.67 11.17 12.13
C LYS A 17 -3.15 11.25 12.02
N THR A 18 -2.44 10.63 12.96
CA THR A 18 -0.97 10.60 13.03
C THR A 18 -0.46 9.17 13.16
N MET A 19 0.81 8.95 12.81
CA MET A 19 1.45 7.64 12.97
C MET A 19 1.50 7.22 14.45
N GLU A 20 1.71 8.17 15.33
CA GLU A 20 1.70 7.94 16.79
C GLU A 20 0.33 7.43 17.26
N GLU A 21 -0.76 8.01 16.75
CA GLU A 21 -2.13 7.56 17.04
C GLU A 21 -2.39 6.18 16.44
N LEU A 22 -1.92 5.89 15.21
CA LEU A 22 -2.05 4.58 14.58
C LEU A 22 -1.34 3.48 15.39
N LEU A 23 -0.14 3.76 15.87
CA LEU A 23 0.62 2.83 16.73
C LEU A 23 -0.08 2.61 18.08
N SER A 24 -0.66 3.67 18.64
CA SER A 24 -1.44 3.59 19.89
C SER A 24 -2.72 2.77 19.69
N LEU A 25 -3.45 3.04 18.61
CA LEU A 25 -4.67 2.29 18.25
C LEU A 25 -4.37 0.80 18.00
N THR A 26 -3.28 0.48 17.30
CA THR A 26 -2.84 -0.90 17.10
C THR A 26 -2.65 -1.65 18.42
N LYS A 27 -2.01 -1.01 19.41
CA LYS A 27 -1.79 -1.58 20.74
C LYS A 27 -3.10 -1.69 21.54
N GLN A 28 -3.96 -0.68 21.44
CA GLN A 28 -5.27 -0.69 22.07
C GLN A 28 -6.12 -1.85 21.58
N MET A 29 -6.25 -2.02 20.25
CA MET A 29 -7.00 -3.13 19.65
C MET A 29 -6.55 -4.50 20.18
N ALA A 30 -5.23 -4.71 20.22
CA ALA A 30 -4.67 -5.95 20.76
C ALA A 30 -4.97 -6.12 22.27
N SER A 31 -4.88 -5.05 23.05
CA SER A 31 -5.22 -5.06 24.49
C SER A 31 -6.69 -5.35 24.73
N ASP A 32 -7.58 -4.92 23.83
CA ASP A 32 -9.01 -5.15 23.88
C ASP A 32 -9.40 -6.58 23.40
N GLY A 33 -8.42 -7.36 22.95
CA GLY A 33 -8.60 -8.71 22.44
C GLY A 33 -8.95 -8.79 20.95
N ASN A 34 -8.85 -7.68 20.24
CA ASN A 34 -9.04 -7.60 18.79
C ASN A 34 -7.71 -7.68 18.05
N THR A 35 -7.68 -8.35 16.91
CA THR A 35 -6.47 -8.35 16.06
C THR A 35 -6.44 -7.09 15.19
N PRO A 36 -5.40 -6.24 15.28
CA PRO A 36 -5.37 -4.98 14.55
C PRO A 36 -5.32 -5.13 13.02
N TRP A 37 -4.47 -6.03 12.50
CA TRP A 37 -4.10 -6.01 11.09
C TRP A 37 -4.44 -7.28 10.33
N CYS A 38 -5.00 -7.07 9.14
CA CYS A 38 -5.07 -8.06 8.07
C CYS A 38 -3.85 -7.86 7.16
N ILE A 39 -2.88 -8.76 7.19
CA ILE A 39 -1.69 -8.70 6.31
C ILE A 39 -1.54 -10.04 5.60
N GLY A 40 -1.38 -10.00 4.27
CA GLY A 40 -1.13 -11.18 3.44
C GLY A 40 -0.22 -10.82 2.27
N LEU A 41 0.82 -11.63 2.05
CA LEU A 41 1.85 -11.38 1.03
C LEU A 41 1.77 -12.34 -0.15
N GLU A 42 1.04 -13.47 -0.02
CA GLU A 42 0.99 -14.48 -1.07
C GLU A 42 0.31 -13.92 -2.32
N SER A 43 0.95 -14.10 -3.48
CA SER A 43 0.51 -13.63 -4.79
C SER A 43 1.12 -14.49 -5.92
N GLY A 44 1.24 -15.82 -5.72
CA GLY A 44 1.88 -16.69 -6.68
C GLY A 44 3.33 -16.30 -6.94
N GLY A 45 3.69 -16.10 -8.22
CA GLY A 45 5.04 -15.68 -8.60
C GLY A 45 5.45 -14.28 -8.15
N ALA A 46 4.48 -13.46 -7.72
CA ALA A 46 4.72 -12.11 -7.22
C ALA A 46 4.63 -12.00 -5.69
N THR A 47 4.66 -13.14 -4.96
CA THR A 47 4.61 -13.15 -3.50
C THR A 47 5.68 -12.25 -2.90
N GLY A 48 5.26 -11.36 -1.98
CA GLY A 48 6.13 -10.39 -1.32
C GLY A 48 5.84 -8.92 -1.70
N TRP A 49 5.26 -8.64 -2.87
CA TRP A 49 4.97 -7.28 -3.30
C TRP A 49 4.11 -6.45 -2.31
N PRO A 50 3.15 -7.02 -1.55
CA PRO A 50 2.43 -6.20 -0.58
C PRO A 50 3.32 -5.66 0.54
N ALA A 51 4.40 -6.38 0.88
CA ALA A 51 5.35 -5.93 1.88
C ALA A 51 6.33 -4.88 1.34
N THR A 52 6.67 -4.91 0.05
CA THR A 52 7.47 -3.81 -0.55
C THR A 52 6.70 -2.51 -0.54
N ASP A 53 5.39 -2.54 -0.82
CA ASP A 53 4.50 -1.39 -0.67
C ASP A 53 4.48 -0.82 0.77
N TRP A 54 4.51 -1.68 1.78
CA TRP A 54 4.62 -1.26 3.17
C TRP A 54 5.95 -0.54 3.43
N MET A 55 7.06 -1.09 2.94
CA MET A 55 8.38 -0.50 3.05
C MET A 55 8.43 0.90 2.44
N GLU A 56 7.89 1.04 1.24
CA GLU A 56 7.86 2.27 0.46
C GLU A 56 7.02 3.36 1.15
N GLU A 57 5.84 2.98 1.66
CA GLU A 57 5.01 3.87 2.46
C GLU A 57 5.73 4.33 3.74
N ILE A 58 6.41 3.42 4.44
CA ILE A 58 7.15 3.73 5.65
C ILE A 58 8.31 4.67 5.32
N MET A 59 9.07 4.42 4.26
CA MET A 59 10.15 5.30 3.80
C MET A 59 9.65 6.73 3.56
N LEU A 60 8.51 6.89 2.91
CA LEU A 60 7.89 8.20 2.63
C LEU A 60 7.33 8.89 3.88
N ARG A 61 7.08 8.18 4.99
CA ARG A 61 6.61 8.76 6.27
C ARG A 61 7.75 8.98 7.26
N THR A 62 8.90 8.42 7.00
CA THR A 62 10.05 8.51 7.92
C THR A 62 11.17 9.40 7.40
N HIS A 63 11.25 9.60 6.09
CA HIS A 63 12.35 10.32 5.43
C HIS A 63 11.85 11.30 4.36
N PRO A 64 12.65 12.34 4.05
CA PRO A 64 12.38 13.21 2.90
C PRO A 64 12.32 12.43 1.58
N PRO A 65 11.55 12.90 0.59
CA PRO A 65 11.42 12.22 -0.71
C PRO A 65 12.75 11.95 -1.44
N SER A 66 13.75 12.80 -1.24
CA SER A 66 15.09 12.60 -1.81
C SER A 66 15.80 11.34 -1.30
N VAL A 67 15.50 10.91 -0.06
CA VAL A 67 16.03 9.64 0.47
C VAL A 67 15.38 8.44 -0.22
N TYR A 68 14.08 8.53 -0.50
CA TYR A 68 13.37 7.54 -1.31
C TYR A 68 13.97 7.42 -2.72
N ASP A 69 14.20 8.56 -3.38
CA ASP A 69 14.77 8.61 -4.72
C ASP A 69 16.18 7.99 -4.78
N GLN A 70 17.03 8.30 -3.78
CA GLN A 70 18.38 7.74 -3.66
C GLN A 70 18.36 6.22 -3.40
N TRP A 71 17.40 5.74 -2.61
CA TRP A 71 17.23 4.32 -2.36
C TRP A 71 16.79 3.57 -3.63
N VAL A 72 15.79 4.06 -4.33
CA VAL A 72 15.25 3.45 -5.55
C VAL A 72 16.28 3.44 -6.70
N SER A 73 17.17 4.46 -6.76
CA SER A 73 18.25 4.52 -7.76
C SER A 73 19.54 3.80 -7.35
N ASN A 74 19.62 3.28 -6.12
CA ASN A 74 20.83 2.73 -5.51
C ASN A 74 22.00 3.74 -5.39
N GLU A 75 21.68 5.04 -5.33
CA GLU A 75 22.61 6.07 -4.85
C GLU A 75 22.83 5.92 -3.33
N MET A 76 21.78 5.55 -2.60
CA MET A 76 21.83 5.03 -1.24
C MET A 76 21.70 3.51 -1.31
N PRO A 77 22.64 2.75 -0.72
CA PRO A 77 22.59 1.30 -0.80
C PRO A 77 21.35 0.74 -0.09
N PHE A 78 20.87 -0.42 -0.55
CA PHE A 78 19.68 -1.05 0.02
C PHE A 78 19.87 -1.45 1.49
N ASN A 79 21.08 -1.73 1.89
CA ASN A 79 21.44 -2.04 3.28
C ASN A 79 21.86 -0.82 4.13
N ASP A 80 21.49 0.40 3.70
CA ASP A 80 21.58 1.59 4.56
C ASP A 80 20.67 1.42 5.79
N GLN A 81 21.10 1.94 6.93
CA GLN A 81 20.36 1.81 8.19
C GLN A 81 18.92 2.31 8.09
N LYS A 82 18.64 3.34 7.28
CA LYS A 82 17.27 3.86 7.08
C LYS A 82 16.32 2.84 6.46
N VAL A 83 16.83 2.01 5.55
CA VAL A 83 16.05 0.94 4.90
C VAL A 83 15.84 -0.22 5.90
N ILE A 84 16.88 -0.56 6.66
CA ILE A 84 16.80 -1.57 7.73
C ILE A 84 15.77 -1.13 8.78
N ASP A 85 15.83 0.12 9.26
CA ASP A 85 14.88 0.68 10.22
C ASP A 85 13.43 0.64 9.68
N ALA A 86 13.22 0.92 8.40
CA ALA A 86 11.90 0.83 7.77
C ALA A 86 11.40 -0.63 7.72
N MET A 87 12.28 -1.60 7.45
CA MET A 87 11.94 -3.02 7.47
C MET A 87 11.59 -3.48 8.89
N GLU A 88 12.36 -3.07 9.89
CA GLU A 88 12.06 -3.36 11.30
C GLU A 88 10.75 -2.71 11.74
N PHE A 89 10.46 -1.49 11.25
CA PHE A 89 9.18 -0.84 11.53
C PHE A 89 8.00 -1.62 10.93
N PHE A 90 8.10 -2.11 9.70
CA PHE A 90 7.10 -3.04 9.15
C PHE A 90 6.97 -4.28 10.02
N GLY A 91 8.08 -4.81 10.51
CA GLY A 91 8.10 -5.96 11.42
C GLY A 91 7.34 -5.73 12.73
N THR A 92 7.20 -4.47 13.20
CA THR A 92 6.40 -4.19 14.41
C THR A 92 4.94 -4.57 14.23
N PHE A 93 4.41 -4.55 13.01
CA PHE A 93 3.06 -5.01 12.68
C PHE A 93 3.06 -6.48 12.28
N ALA A 94 3.88 -6.86 11.30
CA ALA A 94 3.80 -8.15 10.61
C ALA A 94 4.40 -9.33 11.40
N LEU A 95 5.32 -9.07 12.33
CA LEU A 95 6.00 -10.11 13.11
C LEU A 95 5.48 -10.25 14.54
N ASN A 96 4.44 -9.52 14.91
CA ASN A 96 3.80 -9.63 16.21
C ASN A 96 2.55 -10.48 16.09
N ASP A 97 2.53 -11.63 16.76
CA ASP A 97 1.42 -12.60 16.71
C ASP A 97 0.09 -12.02 17.19
N ASP A 98 0.12 -11.04 18.12
CA ASP A 98 -1.08 -10.39 18.64
C ASP A 98 -1.59 -9.28 17.70
N PHE A 99 -0.80 -8.86 16.71
CA PHE A 99 -1.15 -7.74 15.83
C PHE A 99 -1.66 -8.16 14.47
N VAL A 100 -1.43 -9.39 14.03
CA VAL A 100 -1.79 -9.83 12.68
C VAL A 100 -2.66 -11.07 12.67
N ALA A 101 -3.67 -11.10 11.83
CA ALA A 101 -4.59 -12.21 11.70
C ALA A 101 -3.85 -13.51 11.30
N GLY A 102 -4.09 -14.57 12.09
CA GLY A 102 -3.41 -15.84 11.92
C GLY A 102 -2.00 -15.90 12.50
N GLY A 103 -1.53 -14.82 13.13
CA GLY A 103 -0.18 -14.68 13.67
C GLY A 103 0.89 -14.40 12.60
N SER A 104 2.10 -14.07 13.03
CA SER A 104 3.22 -13.68 12.17
C SER A 104 3.56 -14.72 11.09
N LYS A 105 3.39 -16.01 11.41
CA LYS A 105 3.68 -17.13 10.48
C LYS A 105 2.69 -17.22 9.31
N ALA A 106 1.50 -16.65 9.45
CA ALA A 106 0.51 -16.64 8.37
C ALA A 106 0.78 -15.55 7.32
N VAL A 107 1.52 -14.52 7.66
CA VAL A 107 1.74 -13.33 6.80
C VAL A 107 2.23 -13.69 5.41
N ALA A 108 3.27 -14.51 5.31
CA ALA A 108 3.86 -14.91 4.02
C ALA A 108 2.95 -15.80 3.16
N THR A 109 2.02 -16.54 3.78
CA THR A 109 1.19 -17.56 3.13
C THR A 109 -0.26 -17.15 2.93
N THR A 110 -0.72 -16.10 3.60
CA THR A 110 -2.05 -15.54 3.40
C THR A 110 -2.09 -14.77 2.08
N GLY A 111 -3.06 -15.10 1.21
CA GLY A 111 -3.25 -14.43 -0.07
C GLY A 111 -3.59 -12.94 0.12
N PHE A 112 -2.97 -12.06 -0.68
CA PHE A 112 -3.25 -10.63 -0.61
C PHE A 112 -4.73 -10.30 -0.91
N ARG A 113 -5.41 -11.15 -1.70
CA ARG A 113 -6.84 -11.04 -2.04
C ARG A 113 -7.75 -11.53 -0.92
N ASP A 114 -7.24 -12.41 -0.07
CA ASP A 114 -8.01 -13.05 0.98
C ASP A 114 -7.83 -12.33 2.33
N SER A 115 -6.66 -11.77 2.57
CA SER A 115 -6.36 -11.09 3.83
C SER A 115 -7.38 -9.99 4.21
N PRO A 116 -7.88 -9.11 3.31
CA PRO A 116 -8.85 -8.09 3.68
C PRO A 116 -10.24 -8.64 4.04
N LYS A 117 -10.57 -9.86 3.65
CA LYS A 117 -11.87 -10.48 3.96
C LYS A 117 -12.11 -10.64 5.46
N GLY A 118 -11.03 -10.68 6.26
CA GLY A 118 -11.08 -10.71 7.70
C GLY A 118 -11.78 -9.50 8.35
N LEU A 119 -11.84 -8.36 7.65
CA LEU A 119 -12.59 -7.18 8.08
C LEU A 119 -14.10 -7.43 8.17
N PHE A 120 -14.63 -8.35 7.35
CA PHE A 120 -16.05 -8.58 7.10
C PHE A 120 -16.57 -9.88 7.75
N THR A 121 -15.76 -10.57 8.55
CA THR A 121 -16.20 -11.74 9.31
C THR A 121 -16.92 -11.34 10.58
N SER A 122 -17.75 -12.22 11.15
CA SER A 122 -18.42 -11.99 12.42
C SER A 122 -18.13 -13.12 13.40
N PRO A 123 -17.32 -12.87 14.46
CA PRO A 123 -16.61 -11.62 14.75
C PRO A 123 -15.51 -11.30 13.71
N PRO A 124 -15.07 -10.03 13.60
CA PRO A 124 -14.00 -9.66 12.69
C PRO A 124 -12.69 -10.36 13.06
N GLN A 125 -11.98 -10.88 12.06
CA GLN A 125 -10.68 -11.51 12.26
C GLN A 125 -9.55 -10.47 12.40
N CYS A 126 -9.78 -9.28 11.91
CA CYS A 126 -8.85 -8.15 11.98
C CYS A 126 -9.61 -6.84 11.74
N MET A 127 -9.06 -5.72 12.21
CA MET A 127 -9.73 -4.42 12.22
C MET A 127 -9.30 -3.49 11.08
N MET A 128 -8.07 -3.63 10.57
CA MET A 128 -7.48 -2.75 9.57
C MET A 128 -6.73 -3.53 8.49
N HIS A 129 -6.74 -3.01 7.27
CA HIS A 129 -5.99 -3.54 6.14
C HIS A 129 -5.31 -2.42 5.35
N ARG A 130 -3.98 -2.44 5.21
CA ARG A 130 -3.26 -1.48 4.38
C ARG A 130 -3.06 -2.05 2.98
N GLN A 131 -3.64 -1.39 1.98
CA GLN A 131 -3.48 -1.77 0.57
C GLN A 131 -3.91 -0.60 -0.34
N ALA A 132 -3.54 -0.68 -1.62
CA ALA A 132 -3.89 0.29 -2.65
C ALA A 132 -5.40 0.35 -2.97
N SER A 133 -5.79 1.33 -3.77
CA SER A 133 -7.19 1.66 -4.11
C SER A 133 -7.95 0.57 -4.87
N PHE A 134 -7.28 -0.43 -5.41
CA PHE A 134 -7.92 -1.54 -6.13
C PHE A 134 -8.47 -2.64 -5.23
N ILE A 135 -8.07 -2.70 -3.95
CA ILE A 135 -8.37 -3.86 -3.09
C ILE A 135 -9.86 -4.11 -2.84
N PRO A 136 -10.77 -3.10 -2.88
CA PRO A 136 -12.20 -3.35 -2.76
C PRO A 136 -12.76 -4.33 -3.82
N ALA A 137 -12.07 -4.49 -4.95
CA ALA A 137 -12.46 -5.50 -5.96
C ALA A 137 -12.36 -6.95 -5.45
N PHE A 138 -11.70 -7.19 -4.31
CA PHE A 138 -11.52 -8.51 -3.68
C PHE A 138 -12.29 -8.63 -2.35
N PHE A 139 -13.04 -7.62 -1.97
CA PHE A 139 -13.92 -7.69 -0.81
C PHE A 139 -15.09 -8.66 -1.07
N PRO A 140 -15.76 -9.17 -0.03
CA PRO A 140 -16.92 -10.01 -0.21
C PRO A 140 -17.99 -9.34 -1.09
N GLU A 141 -18.75 -10.16 -1.83
CA GLU A 141 -19.88 -9.66 -2.61
C GLU A 141 -20.94 -9.04 -1.69
N GLY A 142 -21.49 -7.92 -2.10
CA GLY A 142 -22.57 -7.23 -1.39
C GLY A 142 -22.12 -6.18 -0.37
N VAL A 143 -20.83 -6.05 -0.09
CA VAL A 143 -20.35 -4.96 0.79
C VAL A 143 -20.31 -3.62 0.06
N GLU A 144 -20.74 -2.55 0.74
CA GLU A 144 -20.98 -1.23 0.17
C GLU A 144 -19.97 -0.21 0.71
N ALA A 145 -19.39 0.57 -0.23
CA ALA A 145 -18.44 1.63 0.07
C ALA A 145 -19.10 2.78 0.87
N GLY A 146 -18.47 3.20 1.95
CA GLY A 146 -18.98 4.23 2.85
C GLY A 146 -20.03 3.72 3.85
N VAL A 147 -20.38 2.42 3.79
CA VAL A 147 -21.29 1.72 4.73
C VAL A 147 -20.51 0.61 5.43
N ASP A 148 -20.23 -0.48 4.70
CA ASP A 148 -19.54 -1.65 5.27
C ASP A 148 -18.03 -1.47 5.34
N TYR A 149 -17.47 -0.64 4.47
CA TYR A 149 -16.05 -0.30 4.48
C TYR A 149 -15.80 1.15 4.10
N ASP A 150 -14.76 1.71 4.68
CA ASP A 150 -14.21 3.01 4.33
C ASP A 150 -12.68 2.98 4.48
N PHE A 151 -12.02 4.10 4.30
CA PHE A 151 -10.58 4.19 4.38
C PHE A 151 -10.14 5.46 5.12
N PHE A 152 -8.91 5.42 5.60
CA PHE A 152 -8.20 6.62 6.02
C PHE A 152 -6.80 6.69 5.41
N TYR A 153 -6.30 7.91 5.28
CA TYR A 153 -4.94 8.15 4.79
C TYR A 153 -3.93 7.48 5.72
N PHE A 154 -2.96 6.72 5.16
CA PHE A 154 -1.87 6.15 5.96
C PHE A 154 -1.08 7.30 6.57
N PRO A 155 -1.12 7.48 7.90
CA PRO A 155 -0.76 8.75 8.49
C PRO A 155 0.75 8.99 8.49
N ALA A 156 1.14 10.28 8.50
CA ALA A 156 2.51 10.71 8.75
C ALA A 156 2.76 10.90 10.25
N TYR A 157 4.02 10.91 10.65
CA TYR A 157 4.39 11.31 12.01
C TYR A 157 4.08 12.79 12.23
N SER A 158 3.47 13.11 13.37
CA SER A 158 3.21 14.51 13.78
C SER A 158 4.50 15.30 14.00
N SER A 159 5.57 14.59 14.40
CA SER A 159 6.90 15.15 14.66
C SER A 159 7.75 15.39 13.41
N LYS A 160 7.29 14.97 12.20
CA LYS A 160 8.03 15.09 10.94
C LYS A 160 7.28 15.97 9.95
N ASP A 161 7.93 17.03 9.48
CA ASP A 161 7.37 17.91 8.45
C ASP A 161 7.65 17.34 7.03
N LEU A 162 6.95 16.25 6.72
CA LEU A 162 7.05 15.58 5.41
C LEU A 162 5.83 15.83 4.51
N GLY A 163 4.91 16.68 4.96
CA GLY A 163 3.67 16.97 4.25
C GLY A 163 2.72 15.77 4.18
N ARG A 164 2.09 15.60 3.01
CA ARG A 164 1.18 14.49 2.72
C ARG A 164 1.69 13.67 1.53
N PRO A 165 2.70 12.81 1.74
CA PRO A 165 3.22 11.97 0.68
C PRO A 165 2.22 10.88 0.28
N VAL A 166 2.18 10.56 -1.01
CA VAL A 166 1.40 9.46 -1.57
C VAL A 166 2.34 8.56 -2.36
N LEU A 167 2.27 7.28 -2.04
CA LEU A 167 2.81 6.20 -2.86
C LEU A 167 1.77 5.83 -3.91
N GLY A 168 2.16 5.65 -5.15
CA GLY A 168 1.26 5.21 -6.19
C GLY A 168 1.92 4.29 -7.20
N ALA A 169 1.16 3.31 -7.64
CA ALA A 169 1.43 2.51 -8.83
C ALA A 169 0.28 2.68 -9.81
N GLY A 170 0.37 2.12 -10.99
CA GLY A 170 -0.74 2.25 -11.92
C GLY A 170 -0.56 1.46 -13.21
N THR A 171 -1.67 1.33 -13.92
CA THR A 171 -1.67 0.77 -15.27
C THR A 171 -1.17 1.82 -16.25
N VAL A 172 -0.14 1.51 -17.00
CA VAL A 172 0.37 2.32 -18.10
C VAL A 172 -0.16 1.80 -19.43
N ILE A 173 -0.49 2.71 -20.34
CA ILE A 173 -0.92 2.38 -21.71
C ILE A 173 0.21 2.76 -22.64
N THR A 174 0.70 1.77 -23.43
CA THR A 174 1.84 1.95 -24.32
C THR A 174 1.40 1.78 -25.77
N ALA A 175 1.74 2.74 -26.62
CA ALA A 175 1.61 2.60 -28.07
C ALA A 175 2.77 1.75 -28.61
N THR A 176 2.44 0.70 -29.37
CA THR A 176 3.44 -0.18 -30.01
C THR A 176 3.76 0.22 -31.47
N ASN A 177 3.01 1.18 -31.99
CA ASN A 177 3.25 1.82 -33.28
C ASN A 177 2.84 3.31 -33.22
N ASN A 178 3.11 4.06 -34.26
CA ASN A 178 2.80 5.50 -34.34
C ASN A 178 1.87 5.84 -35.51
N ASP A 179 1.03 4.89 -35.95
CA ASP A 179 0.06 5.20 -36.99
C ASP A 179 -0.98 6.25 -36.51
N PRO A 180 -1.66 6.95 -37.45
CA PRO A 180 -2.58 8.01 -37.08
C PRO A 180 -3.73 7.55 -36.15
N ALA A 181 -4.26 6.33 -36.31
CA ALA A 181 -5.35 5.84 -35.49
C ALA A 181 -4.89 5.57 -34.04
N THR A 182 -3.71 4.95 -33.88
CA THR A 182 -3.10 4.76 -32.57
C THR A 182 -2.81 6.10 -31.88
N THR A 183 -2.29 7.06 -32.63
CA THR A 183 -2.02 8.41 -32.11
C THR A 183 -3.29 9.11 -31.61
N GLU A 184 -4.39 9.05 -32.36
CA GLU A 184 -5.67 9.63 -31.96
C GLU A 184 -6.27 8.90 -30.75
N LEU A 185 -6.15 7.57 -30.67
CA LEU A 185 -6.58 6.80 -29.50
C LEU A 185 -5.80 7.24 -28.24
N MET A 186 -4.48 7.38 -28.33
CA MET A 186 -3.65 7.82 -27.19
C MET A 186 -4.02 9.23 -26.73
N LYS A 187 -4.30 10.16 -27.68
CA LYS A 187 -4.80 11.50 -27.33
C LYS A 187 -6.15 11.44 -26.61
N PHE A 188 -7.08 10.61 -27.09
CA PHE A 188 -8.38 10.44 -26.44
C PHE A 188 -8.23 9.88 -25.03
N LEU A 189 -7.37 8.87 -24.83
CA LEU A 189 -7.13 8.27 -23.52
C LEU A 189 -6.51 9.25 -22.51
N MET A 190 -5.86 10.31 -22.97
CA MET A 190 -5.36 11.40 -22.12
C MET A 190 -6.45 12.46 -21.82
N HIS A 191 -7.62 12.41 -22.44
CA HIS A 191 -8.69 13.38 -22.24
C HIS A 191 -9.54 13.04 -21.00
N PRO A 192 -10.02 14.04 -20.21
CA PRO A 192 -10.85 13.79 -19.02
C PRO A 192 -12.04 12.89 -19.29
N GLU A 193 -12.73 13.07 -20.42
CA GLU A 193 -13.89 12.26 -20.80
C GLU A 193 -13.61 10.75 -20.84
N ALA A 194 -12.41 10.34 -21.29
CA ALA A 194 -12.05 8.94 -21.30
C ALA A 194 -11.99 8.37 -19.87
N HIS A 195 -11.41 9.12 -18.95
CA HIS A 195 -11.33 8.74 -17.53
C HIS A 195 -12.71 8.70 -16.88
N GLU A 196 -13.55 9.70 -17.11
CA GLU A 196 -14.88 9.81 -16.53
C GLU A 196 -15.80 8.63 -16.90
N ARG A 197 -15.62 8.03 -18.08
CA ARG A 197 -16.34 6.82 -18.50
C ARG A 197 -16.05 5.61 -17.61
N PHE A 198 -14.86 5.53 -17.01
CA PHE A 198 -14.47 4.45 -16.11
C PHE A 198 -14.81 4.75 -14.64
N MET A 199 -14.76 6.01 -14.22
CA MET A 199 -14.98 6.42 -12.84
C MET A 199 -16.33 5.95 -12.29
N GLY A 200 -17.39 6.01 -13.11
CA GLY A 200 -18.73 5.57 -12.73
C GLY A 200 -18.91 4.06 -12.59
N LYS A 201 -17.93 3.25 -13.04
CA LYS A 201 -17.98 1.79 -12.91
C LYS A 201 -17.41 1.28 -11.58
N GLY A 202 -16.81 2.15 -10.78
CA GLY A 202 -16.08 1.77 -9.58
C GLY A 202 -14.70 1.15 -9.87
N GLY A 203 -13.86 1.04 -8.85
CA GLY A 203 -12.55 0.40 -8.94
C GLY A 203 -11.47 1.16 -9.75
N PHE A 204 -11.81 2.28 -10.36
CA PHE A 204 -10.90 3.10 -11.16
C PHE A 204 -10.63 4.43 -10.47
N LEU A 205 -9.36 4.72 -10.26
CA LEU A 205 -8.87 5.99 -9.72
C LEU A 205 -7.97 6.65 -10.77
N THR A 206 -8.24 7.92 -11.07
CA THR A 206 -7.45 8.68 -12.05
C THR A 206 -6.60 9.77 -11.39
N PRO A 207 -5.34 9.97 -11.83
CA PRO A 207 -4.55 11.13 -11.43
C PRO A 207 -4.93 12.42 -12.18
N HIS A 208 -5.88 12.35 -13.12
CA HIS A 208 -6.24 13.49 -13.98
C HIS A 208 -7.02 14.54 -13.20
N LYS A 209 -6.42 15.72 -12.99
CA LYS A 209 -7.01 16.82 -12.19
C LYS A 209 -8.20 17.52 -12.85
N GLY A 210 -8.41 17.34 -14.13
CA GLY A 210 -9.48 18.01 -14.92
C GLY A 210 -10.79 17.22 -15.03
N VAL A 211 -10.93 16.08 -14.31
CA VAL A 211 -12.17 15.28 -14.33
C VAL A 211 -13.24 15.86 -13.41
N ASP A 212 -14.49 15.61 -13.76
CA ASP A 212 -15.63 15.87 -12.88
C ASP A 212 -15.72 14.77 -11.80
N LYS A 213 -15.33 15.10 -10.57
CA LYS A 213 -15.34 14.16 -9.43
C LYS A 213 -16.72 13.57 -9.14
N SER A 214 -17.82 14.25 -9.53
CA SER A 214 -19.17 13.72 -9.34
C SER A 214 -19.43 12.42 -10.12
N LYS A 215 -18.56 12.10 -11.10
CA LYS A 215 -18.62 10.86 -11.88
C LYS A 215 -18.13 9.63 -11.14
N TYR A 216 -17.42 9.78 -10.00
CA TYR A 216 -17.07 8.62 -9.17
C TYR A 216 -18.29 7.96 -8.55
N ALA A 217 -18.30 6.63 -8.51
CA ALA A 217 -19.42 5.83 -8.05
C ALA A 217 -19.77 6.03 -6.56
N SER A 218 -18.79 6.44 -5.72
CA SER A 218 -19.01 6.64 -4.29
C SER A 218 -18.18 7.79 -3.73
N ASP A 219 -18.56 8.27 -2.53
CA ASP A 219 -17.79 9.25 -1.77
C ASP A 219 -16.40 8.71 -1.36
N THR A 220 -16.29 7.42 -1.10
CA THR A 220 -15.03 6.74 -0.84
C THR A 220 -14.04 6.94 -1.99
N PHE A 221 -14.45 6.73 -3.25
CA PHE A 221 -13.60 6.98 -4.42
C PHE A 221 -13.29 8.47 -4.64
N ARG A 222 -14.23 9.36 -4.33
CA ARG A 222 -13.98 10.81 -4.34
C ARG A 222 -12.91 11.20 -3.32
N GLY A 223 -12.97 10.63 -2.12
CA GLY A 223 -11.99 10.83 -1.07
C GLY A 223 -10.59 10.31 -1.44
N LEU A 224 -10.50 9.12 -2.06
CA LEU A 224 -9.23 8.58 -2.59
C LEU A 224 -8.63 9.50 -3.65
N HIS A 225 -9.45 10.01 -4.57
CA HIS A 225 -9.02 10.98 -5.57
C HIS A 225 -8.49 12.26 -4.92
N ASP A 226 -9.16 12.78 -3.89
CA ASP A 226 -8.73 13.98 -3.18
C ASP A 226 -7.38 13.79 -2.47
N ILE A 227 -7.10 12.59 -1.94
CA ILE A 227 -5.78 12.25 -1.42
C ILE A 227 -4.73 12.29 -2.53
N LEU A 228 -5.01 11.65 -3.66
CA LEU A 228 -4.06 11.55 -4.78
C LEU A 228 -3.73 12.93 -5.36
N VAL A 229 -4.73 13.74 -5.68
CA VAL A 229 -4.51 15.05 -6.32
C VAL A 229 -4.05 16.12 -5.33
N GLY A 230 -4.34 15.95 -4.04
CA GLY A 230 -3.91 16.81 -2.94
C GLY A 230 -2.56 16.44 -2.35
N ALA A 231 -1.88 15.42 -2.87
CA ALA A 231 -0.56 15.01 -2.40
C ALA A 231 0.45 16.15 -2.51
N THR A 232 1.21 16.38 -1.44
CA THR A 232 2.34 17.34 -1.47
C THR A 232 3.57 16.71 -2.11
N THR A 233 3.65 15.40 -2.07
CA THR A 233 4.69 14.56 -2.68
C THR A 233 4.04 13.30 -3.23
N PHE A 234 4.35 12.97 -4.48
CA PHE A 234 3.98 11.68 -5.09
C PHE A 234 5.27 10.94 -5.44
N ARG A 235 5.35 9.66 -5.10
CA ARG A 235 6.37 8.76 -5.62
C ARG A 235 5.73 7.52 -6.19
N PHE A 236 6.27 7.09 -7.33
CA PHE A 236 5.87 5.82 -7.92
C PHE A 236 6.46 4.67 -7.10
N ASP A 237 5.79 3.52 -7.14
CA ASP A 237 6.21 2.25 -6.55
C ASP A 237 7.72 2.02 -6.81
N GLY A 238 8.50 1.94 -5.74
CA GLY A 238 9.96 1.85 -5.83
C GLY A 238 10.39 0.49 -6.35
N SER A 239 9.70 -0.58 -5.98
CA SER A 239 10.01 -1.93 -6.46
C SER A 239 9.81 -2.03 -7.97
N ASP A 240 8.79 -1.36 -8.53
CA ASP A 240 8.54 -1.28 -9.97
C ASP A 240 9.57 -0.42 -10.72
N LEU A 241 10.17 0.56 -10.03
CA LEU A 241 11.22 1.42 -10.62
C LEU A 241 12.62 0.81 -10.55
N MET A 242 12.85 -0.13 -9.63
CA MET A 242 14.12 -0.84 -9.51
C MET A 242 14.30 -1.81 -10.71
N PRO A 243 15.54 -2.18 -11.05
CA PRO A 243 15.75 -3.28 -12.01
C PRO A 243 14.97 -4.53 -11.61
N GLY A 244 14.33 -5.22 -12.56
CA GLY A 244 13.44 -6.34 -12.28
C GLY A 244 14.07 -7.46 -11.44
N ALA A 245 15.37 -7.70 -11.57
CA ALA A 245 16.10 -8.68 -10.74
C ALA A 245 16.15 -8.26 -9.25
N VAL A 246 16.03 -6.97 -8.95
CA VAL A 246 16.00 -6.44 -7.59
C VAL A 246 14.56 -6.23 -7.15
N GLY A 247 13.80 -5.32 -7.79
CA GLY A 247 12.48 -4.93 -7.35
C GLY A 247 11.50 -6.11 -7.30
N ALA A 248 11.21 -6.72 -8.45
CA ALA A 248 10.35 -7.89 -8.55
C ALA A 248 11.07 -9.22 -8.19
N GLY A 249 12.36 -9.19 -8.02
CA GLY A 249 13.18 -10.35 -7.66
C GLY A 249 13.54 -10.38 -6.17
N SER A 250 14.76 -9.92 -5.85
CA SER A 250 15.32 -10.08 -4.52
C SER A 250 14.61 -9.25 -3.44
N PHE A 251 13.97 -8.13 -3.78
CA PHE A 251 13.21 -7.36 -2.79
C PHE A 251 11.91 -8.07 -2.41
N TRP A 252 11.10 -8.54 -3.37
CA TRP A 252 9.90 -9.33 -3.06
C TRP A 252 10.24 -10.57 -2.24
N THR A 253 11.20 -11.37 -2.71
CA THR A 253 11.60 -12.59 -2.01
C THR A 253 12.26 -12.31 -0.66
N GLY A 254 13.02 -11.22 -0.56
CA GLY A 254 13.63 -10.77 0.70
C GLY A 254 12.58 -10.43 1.76
N MET A 255 11.48 -9.78 1.36
CA MET A 255 10.39 -9.47 2.32
C MET A 255 9.67 -10.73 2.80
N VAL A 256 9.54 -11.75 1.94
CA VAL A 256 9.06 -13.08 2.36
C VAL A 256 10.03 -13.73 3.35
N ASP A 257 11.32 -13.67 3.06
CA ASP A 257 12.36 -14.20 3.96
C ASP A 257 12.36 -13.49 5.33
N TYR A 258 12.16 -12.16 5.34
CA TYR A 258 12.04 -11.37 6.55
C TYR A 258 10.83 -11.82 7.39
N THR A 259 9.66 -11.98 6.79
CA THR A 259 8.47 -12.45 7.50
C THR A 259 8.57 -13.91 7.95
N ASN A 260 9.48 -14.69 7.35
CA ASN A 260 9.83 -16.04 7.77
C ASN A 260 10.99 -16.11 8.80
N GLY A 261 11.47 -14.96 9.31
CA GLY A 261 12.36 -14.87 10.46
C GLY A 261 13.84 -14.59 10.14
N LYS A 262 14.20 -14.25 8.89
CA LYS A 262 15.53 -13.67 8.63
C LYS A 262 15.61 -12.27 9.24
N SER A 263 16.81 -11.86 9.69
CA SER A 263 17.00 -10.49 10.18
C SER A 263 16.83 -9.46 9.05
N ALA A 264 16.37 -8.27 9.40
CA ALA A 264 16.24 -7.15 8.45
C ALA A 264 17.59 -6.84 7.78
N LYS A 265 18.68 -6.90 8.56
CA LYS A 265 20.03 -6.68 8.05
C LYS A 265 20.44 -7.73 7.01
N ASP A 266 20.26 -9.03 7.29
CA ASP A 266 20.66 -10.10 6.37
C ASP A 266 19.85 -10.03 5.06
N VAL A 267 18.57 -9.66 5.16
CA VAL A 267 17.71 -9.45 3.99
C VAL A 267 18.19 -8.26 3.17
N ALA A 268 18.45 -7.13 3.82
CA ALA A 268 18.94 -5.92 3.15
C ALA A 268 20.31 -6.14 2.48
N ASP A 269 21.23 -6.87 3.14
CA ASP A 269 22.53 -7.25 2.57
C ASP A 269 22.37 -8.15 1.33
N ALA A 270 21.43 -9.10 1.35
CA ALA A 270 21.15 -9.98 0.23
C ALA A 270 20.58 -9.21 -0.97
N ILE A 271 19.66 -8.25 -0.73
CA ILE A 271 19.10 -7.41 -1.77
C ILE A 271 20.18 -6.50 -2.35
N GLN A 272 21.04 -5.89 -1.52
CA GLN A 272 22.17 -5.09 -2.00
C GLN A 272 23.13 -5.92 -2.86
N SER A 273 23.39 -7.16 -2.48
CA SER A 273 24.22 -8.07 -3.28
C SER A 273 23.63 -8.33 -4.68
N SER A 274 22.30 -8.37 -4.80
CA SER A 274 21.62 -8.46 -6.11
C SER A 274 21.79 -7.20 -6.95
N TRP A 275 21.77 -6.02 -6.34
CA TRP A 275 22.11 -4.76 -6.99
C TRP A 275 23.54 -4.76 -7.53
N ASP A 276 24.50 -5.21 -6.71
CA ASP A 276 25.93 -5.22 -7.07
C ASP A 276 26.22 -6.20 -8.21
N ALA A 277 25.42 -7.26 -8.34
CA ALA A 277 25.55 -8.26 -9.40
C ALA A 277 25.09 -7.79 -10.79
N ILE A 278 24.31 -6.72 -10.89
CA ILE A 278 23.78 -6.18 -12.15
C ILE A 278 24.48 -4.90 -12.63
N LYS A 279 25.51 -4.43 -11.91
CA LYS A 279 26.33 -3.25 -12.25
C LYS A 279 27.36 -3.55 -13.32
#